data_479dc25942b34204f965468be6c64840
#
_entry.id   479dc25942b34204f965468be6c64840
#
_cell.length_a   1.000
_cell.length_b   1.000
_cell.length_c   1.000
_cell.angle_alpha   90.00
_cell.angle_beta   90.00
_cell.angle_gamma   90.00
#
_symmetry.space_group_name_H-M   'P 1'
#
loop_
_entity.id
_entity.type
_entity.pdbx_description
1 polymer ?
#
loop_
_entity_poly.entity_id
_entity_poly.type
_entity_poly.pdbx_seq_one_letter_code
_entity_poly.pdbx_strand_id
1 'polypeptide(L)'
;MTLMHWQKTSVSLVLGLALMSLAHTSRAADDQKARETVERVASLFSSKSSIATVKMQISNEDGQRDLSMKIWSLGDKVLVRIITPQDEAGTAVLKEGSDIRYYLPKSNRTVKIPASMAMTSWMGSDFTIDDLVKEPFLTRDYTIATSFEGQRGGVAVYEYTLTPKTDAAVVWGKIVLQFRQADGVPTWQGYYGDDGKLARDLTFSEYKTKSGKLIPTHLVMQSADKAGAHTTIDYEDIAFDVPIGAGTFSLPNLKQ
;
A
#
# COMPACT_ATOMS: atom_id res chain seq x y z
N MET A 1 -78.95 58.37 4.56
CA MET A 1 -77.90 58.48 5.59
C MET A 1 -77.50 57.06 5.96
N THR A 2 -76.47 56.51 5.30
CA THR A 2 -75.98 55.15 5.53
C THR A 2 -74.55 55.15 5.24
N LEU A 3 -73.72 54.94 6.29
CA LEU A 3 -72.26 54.92 6.26
C LEU A 3 -71.76 53.58 5.70
N MET A 4 -70.94 53.63 4.66
CA MET A 4 -70.34 52.49 4.01
C MET A 4 -69.00 52.21 4.65
N HIS A 5 -68.83 51.03 5.31
CA HIS A 5 -67.59 50.53 5.87
C HIS A 5 -66.76 49.93 4.80
N TRP A 6 -65.55 50.43 4.66
CA TRP A 6 -64.53 49.94 3.78
C TRP A 6 -63.64 48.94 4.52
N GLN A 7 -63.73 47.67 4.17
CA GLN A 7 -62.80 46.64 4.70
C GLN A 7 -61.55 46.63 3.85
N LYS A 8 -60.42 46.84 4.50
CA LYS A 8 -59.05 46.65 3.89
C LYS A 8 -58.71 45.19 4.01
N THR A 9 -58.61 44.50 2.86
CA THR A 9 -58.02 43.15 2.74
C THR A 9 -56.52 43.27 2.62
N SER A 10 -55.80 42.83 3.65
CA SER A 10 -54.34 42.71 3.66
C SER A 10 -53.95 41.40 2.97
N VAL A 11 -53.29 41.52 1.85
CA VAL A 11 -52.66 40.36 1.15
C VAL A 11 -51.29 40.13 1.78
N SER A 12 -51.18 39.08 2.60
CA SER A 12 -49.91 38.62 3.14
C SER A 12 -49.15 37.81 2.09
N LEU A 13 -48.09 38.38 1.57
CA LEU A 13 -47.17 37.72 0.66
C LEU A 13 -46.24 36.80 1.49
N VAL A 14 -46.47 35.50 1.50
CA VAL A 14 -45.59 34.52 2.13
C VAL A 14 -44.44 34.25 1.16
N LEU A 15 -43.28 34.86 1.46
CA LEU A 15 -42.05 34.60 0.74
C LEU A 15 -41.42 33.27 1.23
N GLY A 16 -41.72 32.18 0.57
CA GLY A 16 -41.08 30.88 0.86
C GLY A 16 -39.62 30.89 0.45
N LEU A 17 -38.72 31.06 1.43
CA LEU A 17 -37.28 30.81 1.24
C LEU A 17 -37.07 29.28 1.13
N ALA A 18 -36.94 28.78 -0.08
CA ALA A 18 -36.41 27.44 -0.35
C ALA A 18 -34.91 27.45 -0.03
N LEU A 19 -34.52 27.00 1.16
CA LEU A 19 -33.14 26.63 1.48
C LEU A 19 -32.76 25.39 0.67
N MET A 20 -32.20 25.59 -0.52
CA MET A 20 -31.47 24.54 -1.22
C MET A 20 -30.20 24.25 -0.41
N SER A 21 -30.26 23.18 0.38
CA SER A 21 -29.07 22.56 0.98
C SER A 21 -28.22 22.03 -0.16
N LEU A 22 -27.26 22.83 -0.63
CA LEU A 22 -26.17 22.36 -1.44
C LEU A 22 -25.36 21.39 -0.56
N ALA A 23 -25.64 20.11 -0.72
CA ALA A 23 -24.74 19.07 -0.22
C ALA A 23 -23.39 19.27 -0.95
N HIS A 24 -22.51 20.04 -0.33
CA HIS A 24 -21.12 20.08 -0.72
C HIS A 24 -20.57 18.71 -0.43
N THR A 25 -20.45 17.87 -1.44
CA THR A 25 -19.51 16.74 -1.42
C THR A 25 -18.14 17.37 -1.27
N SER A 26 -17.70 17.55 -0.03
CA SER A 26 -16.35 17.98 0.30
C SER A 26 -15.41 16.90 -0.23
N ARG A 27 -14.93 17.11 -1.46
CA ARG A 27 -13.80 16.35 -1.97
C ARG A 27 -12.64 16.68 -1.03
N ALA A 28 -12.13 15.70 -0.30
CA ALA A 28 -11.03 15.92 0.62
C ALA A 28 -9.90 16.64 -0.14
N ALA A 29 -9.60 17.86 0.29
CA ALA A 29 -8.50 18.63 -0.27
C ALA A 29 -7.21 17.87 0.03
N ASP A 30 -6.27 17.88 -0.93
CA ASP A 30 -4.96 17.29 -0.74
C ASP A 30 -4.21 18.04 0.39
N ASP A 31 -3.86 17.31 1.44
CA ASP A 31 -3.15 17.87 2.60
C ASP A 31 -1.65 17.80 2.33
N GLN A 32 -1.03 18.95 2.11
CA GLN A 32 0.39 19.05 1.79
C GLN A 32 1.28 18.43 2.87
N LYS A 33 0.97 18.65 4.16
CA LYS A 33 1.73 18.08 5.28
C LYS A 33 1.58 16.55 5.34
N ALA A 34 0.38 16.04 5.10
CA ALA A 34 0.11 14.61 5.02
C ALA A 34 0.88 13.98 3.85
N ARG A 35 0.88 14.64 2.68
CA ARG A 35 1.64 14.22 1.49
C ARG A 35 3.13 14.12 1.78
N GLU A 36 3.74 15.17 2.34
CA GLU A 36 5.16 15.18 2.70
C GLU A 36 5.52 14.07 3.70
N THR A 37 4.61 13.76 4.64
CA THR A 37 4.80 12.66 5.59
C THR A 37 4.79 11.31 4.87
N VAL A 38 3.82 11.07 3.99
CA VAL A 38 3.74 9.82 3.21
C VAL A 38 4.96 9.66 2.31
N GLU A 39 5.41 10.71 1.63
CA GLU A 39 6.62 10.69 0.80
C GLU A 39 7.88 10.38 1.62
N ARG A 40 8.03 11.01 2.79
CA ARG A 40 9.14 10.74 3.69
C ARG A 40 9.15 9.27 4.14
N VAL A 41 7.99 8.69 4.48
CA VAL A 41 7.92 7.28 4.90
C VAL A 41 8.17 6.34 3.73
N ALA A 42 7.64 6.63 2.54
CA ALA A 42 7.97 5.87 1.34
C ALA A 42 9.48 5.85 1.09
N SER A 43 10.18 6.94 1.40
CA SER A 43 11.64 7.04 1.28
C SER A 43 12.43 6.21 2.31
N LEU A 44 11.80 5.71 3.39
CA LEU A 44 12.50 4.84 4.35
C LEU A 44 12.93 3.53 3.71
N PHE A 45 12.07 2.95 2.88
CA PHE A 45 12.36 1.72 2.13
C PHE A 45 12.95 1.99 0.75
N SER A 46 12.84 3.22 0.26
CA SER A 46 13.40 3.66 -1.01
C SER A 46 14.85 4.12 -0.82
N SER A 47 15.72 3.69 -1.71
CA SER A 47 17.12 4.11 -1.82
C SER A 47 17.55 3.93 -3.27
N LYS A 48 18.74 4.48 -3.64
CA LYS A 48 19.26 4.25 -5.00
C LYS A 48 19.42 2.77 -5.28
N SER A 49 19.81 2.02 -4.25
CA SER A 49 19.96 0.56 -4.33
C SER A 49 19.76 -0.07 -2.95
N SER A 50 19.31 -1.32 -2.90
CA SER A 50 19.28 -2.12 -1.68
C SER A 50 19.47 -3.61 -1.96
N ILE A 51 20.00 -4.31 -0.96
CA ILE A 51 20.05 -5.78 -0.93
C ILE A 51 19.44 -6.20 0.39
N ALA A 52 18.46 -7.10 0.35
CA ALA A 52 17.83 -7.65 1.54
C ALA A 52 17.80 -9.18 1.52
N THR A 53 17.91 -9.77 2.70
CA THR A 53 17.55 -11.17 2.97
C THR A 53 16.27 -11.15 3.79
N VAL A 54 15.27 -11.87 3.32
CA VAL A 54 13.91 -11.84 3.85
C VAL A 54 13.44 -13.27 4.10
N LYS A 55 12.85 -13.49 5.26
CA LYS A 55 12.06 -14.69 5.56
C LYS A 55 10.59 -14.35 5.38
N MET A 56 9.86 -15.16 4.63
CA MET A 56 8.41 -15.09 4.50
C MET A 56 7.80 -16.36 5.09
N GLN A 57 6.81 -16.20 5.93
CA GLN A 57 6.04 -17.31 6.49
C GLN A 57 4.58 -17.15 6.06
N ILE A 58 4.05 -18.15 5.40
CA ILE A 58 2.67 -18.20 4.92
C ILE A 58 1.92 -19.16 5.82
N SER A 59 0.91 -18.68 6.54
CA SER A 59 0.04 -19.48 7.41
C SER A 59 -1.38 -19.47 6.87
N ASN A 60 -1.94 -20.63 6.59
CA ASN A 60 -3.31 -20.78 6.09
C ASN A 60 -3.91 -22.12 6.59
N GLU A 61 -5.09 -22.51 6.09
CA GLU A 61 -5.77 -23.74 6.46
C GLU A 61 -4.96 -25.01 6.14
N ASP A 62 -4.11 -24.97 5.12
CA ASP A 62 -3.25 -26.10 4.72
C ASP A 62 -2.01 -26.26 5.62
N GLY A 63 -1.77 -25.30 6.51
CA GLY A 63 -0.65 -25.28 7.44
C GLY A 63 0.26 -24.06 7.28
N GLN A 64 1.53 -24.25 7.63
CA GLN A 64 2.54 -23.22 7.58
C GLN A 64 3.65 -23.58 6.60
N ARG A 65 4.09 -22.56 5.81
CA ARG A 65 5.19 -22.69 4.86
C ARG A 65 6.15 -21.52 4.98
N ASP A 66 7.44 -21.81 5.04
CA ASP A 66 8.50 -20.82 5.15
C ASP A 66 9.27 -20.71 3.83
N LEU A 67 9.55 -19.48 3.41
CA LEU A 67 10.40 -19.14 2.28
C LEU A 67 11.54 -18.23 2.77
N SER A 68 12.77 -18.47 2.33
CA SER A 68 13.85 -17.48 2.42
C SER A 68 14.12 -16.91 1.02
N MET A 69 14.25 -15.59 0.97
CA MET A 69 14.39 -14.86 -0.29
C MET A 69 15.54 -13.87 -0.21
N LYS A 70 16.14 -13.60 -1.35
CA LYS A 70 17.03 -12.46 -1.53
C LYS A 70 16.43 -11.47 -2.51
N ILE A 71 16.48 -10.19 -2.15
CA ILE A 71 15.89 -9.09 -2.91
C ILE A 71 17.01 -8.11 -3.26
N TRP A 72 17.09 -7.72 -4.52
CA TRP A 72 17.97 -6.65 -5.02
C TRP A 72 17.10 -5.58 -5.63
N SER A 73 17.39 -4.33 -5.34
CA SER A 73 16.71 -3.17 -5.91
C SER A 73 17.73 -2.14 -6.39
N LEU A 74 17.52 -1.58 -7.58
CA LEU A 74 18.32 -0.51 -8.16
C LEU A 74 17.44 0.39 -9.04
N GLY A 75 17.08 1.58 -8.55
CA GLY A 75 16.11 2.44 -9.21
C GLY A 75 14.78 1.73 -9.42
N ASP A 76 14.31 1.63 -10.66
CA ASP A 76 13.06 0.97 -11.05
C ASP A 76 13.18 -0.55 -11.29
N LYS A 77 14.35 -1.12 -10.98
CA LYS A 77 14.64 -2.56 -11.15
C LYS A 77 14.59 -3.28 -9.82
N VAL A 78 13.89 -4.41 -9.78
CA VAL A 78 13.80 -5.29 -8.62
C VAL A 78 13.97 -6.73 -9.07
N LEU A 79 14.84 -7.47 -8.38
CA LEU A 79 14.96 -8.92 -8.50
C LEU A 79 14.68 -9.56 -7.15
N VAL A 80 13.67 -10.44 -7.09
CA VAL A 80 13.37 -11.29 -5.94
C VAL A 80 13.71 -12.72 -6.32
N ARG A 81 14.45 -13.45 -5.47
CA ARG A 81 14.79 -14.85 -5.71
C ARG A 81 14.57 -15.68 -4.45
N ILE A 82 13.87 -16.78 -4.57
CA ILE A 82 13.72 -17.77 -3.50
C ILE A 82 15.05 -18.54 -3.33
N ILE A 83 15.50 -18.65 -2.09
CA ILE A 83 16.68 -19.38 -1.69
C ILE A 83 16.31 -20.73 -1.08
N THR A 84 15.28 -20.73 -0.22
CA THR A 84 14.71 -21.94 0.39
C THR A 84 13.18 -21.89 0.38
N PRO A 85 12.50 -23.06 0.38
CA PRO A 85 13.01 -24.44 0.40
C PRO A 85 13.63 -24.85 -0.93
N GLN A 86 14.37 -25.95 -0.95
CA GLN A 86 15.13 -26.44 -2.10
C GLN A 86 14.26 -26.71 -3.34
N ASP A 87 13.04 -27.16 -3.16
CA ASP A 87 12.10 -27.47 -4.24
C ASP A 87 11.53 -26.20 -4.93
N GLU A 88 11.68 -25.03 -4.32
CA GLU A 88 11.27 -23.73 -4.85
C GLU A 88 12.47 -22.81 -5.14
N ALA A 89 13.67 -23.22 -4.72
CA ALA A 89 14.89 -22.45 -4.91
C ALA A 89 15.15 -22.11 -6.39
N GLY A 90 15.60 -20.87 -6.62
CA GLY A 90 15.81 -20.31 -7.95
C GLY A 90 14.55 -19.74 -8.61
N THR A 91 13.35 -19.97 -8.06
CA THR A 91 12.15 -19.23 -8.49
C THR A 91 12.40 -17.74 -8.29
N ALA A 92 12.17 -16.94 -9.34
CA ALA A 92 12.53 -15.54 -9.29
C ALA A 92 11.54 -14.63 -10.04
N VAL A 93 11.42 -13.40 -9.55
CA VAL A 93 10.66 -12.31 -10.19
C VAL A 93 11.65 -11.19 -10.51
N LEU A 94 11.67 -10.76 -11.76
CA LEU A 94 12.43 -9.61 -12.24
C LEU A 94 11.46 -8.54 -12.74
N LYS A 95 11.59 -7.35 -12.20
CA LYS A 95 10.94 -6.14 -12.72
C LYS A 95 11.98 -5.19 -13.27
N GLU A 96 11.73 -4.66 -14.46
CA GLU A 96 12.46 -3.55 -15.08
C GLU A 96 11.44 -2.56 -15.68
N GLY A 97 11.31 -1.39 -15.08
CA GLY A 97 10.23 -0.46 -15.43
C GLY A 97 8.86 -1.10 -15.25
N SER A 98 8.07 -1.19 -16.32
CA SER A 98 6.76 -1.85 -16.32
C SER A 98 6.80 -3.35 -16.70
N ASP A 99 7.97 -3.88 -17.07
CA ASP A 99 8.12 -5.27 -17.50
C ASP A 99 8.36 -6.16 -16.27
N ILE A 100 7.46 -7.12 -16.03
CA ILE A 100 7.58 -8.09 -14.94
C ILE A 100 7.72 -9.48 -15.55
N ARG A 101 8.73 -10.21 -15.11
CA ARG A 101 9.05 -11.57 -15.55
C ARG A 101 9.16 -12.51 -14.37
N TYR A 102 8.59 -13.67 -14.52
CA TYR A 102 8.61 -14.74 -13.55
C TYR A 102 9.39 -15.93 -14.10
N TYR A 103 10.40 -16.38 -13.39
CA TYR A 103 11.19 -17.55 -13.74
C TYR A 103 10.79 -18.75 -12.91
N LEU A 104 10.55 -19.87 -13.57
CA LEU A 104 10.19 -21.15 -13.01
C LEU A 104 11.32 -22.17 -13.28
N PRO A 105 12.21 -22.43 -12.30
CA PRO A 105 13.39 -23.25 -12.53
C PRO A 105 13.06 -24.69 -12.91
N LYS A 106 12.05 -25.29 -12.30
CA LYS A 106 11.62 -26.69 -12.60
C LYS A 106 11.30 -26.93 -14.07
N SER A 107 10.77 -25.95 -14.75
CA SER A 107 10.43 -26.02 -16.18
C SER A 107 11.38 -25.26 -17.07
N ASN A 108 12.38 -24.59 -16.48
CA ASN A 108 13.32 -23.64 -17.15
C ASN A 108 12.57 -22.60 -18.01
N ARG A 109 11.43 -22.11 -17.52
CA ARG A 109 10.58 -21.15 -18.25
C ARG A 109 10.61 -19.77 -17.61
N THR A 110 10.75 -18.77 -18.48
CA THR A 110 10.51 -17.37 -18.11
C THR A 110 9.19 -16.93 -18.72
N VAL A 111 8.28 -16.42 -17.91
CA VAL A 111 6.96 -15.94 -18.32
C VAL A 111 6.89 -14.44 -18.06
N LYS A 112 6.43 -13.69 -19.05
CA LYS A 112 6.07 -12.27 -18.86
C LYS A 112 4.73 -12.21 -18.12
N ILE A 113 4.65 -11.43 -17.06
CA ILE A 113 3.45 -11.22 -16.26
C ILE A 113 2.73 -9.99 -16.79
N PRO A 114 1.51 -10.14 -17.34
CA PRO A 114 0.68 -8.99 -17.71
C PRO A 114 0.32 -8.15 -16.48
N ALA A 115 0.12 -6.84 -16.64
CA ALA A 115 -0.28 -5.95 -15.55
C ALA A 115 -1.55 -6.44 -14.83
N SER A 116 -2.51 -7.03 -15.56
CA SER A 116 -3.73 -7.60 -14.99
C SER A 116 -3.48 -8.80 -14.06
N MET A 117 -2.34 -9.47 -14.16
CA MET A 117 -1.96 -10.58 -13.30
C MET A 117 -1.02 -10.17 -12.16
N ALA A 118 -0.53 -8.93 -12.14
CA ALA A 118 0.38 -8.46 -11.10
C ALA A 118 -0.27 -8.46 -9.70
N MET A 119 -1.61 -8.35 -9.64
CA MET A 119 -2.40 -8.41 -8.41
C MET A 119 -2.74 -9.83 -7.94
N THR A 120 -2.28 -10.87 -8.63
CA THR A 120 -2.49 -12.25 -8.15
C THR A 120 -1.58 -12.57 -6.96
N SER A 121 -2.10 -13.40 -6.05
CA SER A 121 -1.34 -13.91 -4.90
C SER A 121 -0.01 -14.51 -5.36
N TRP A 122 1.08 -14.08 -4.73
CA TRP A 122 2.40 -14.67 -4.99
C TRP A 122 2.64 -15.87 -4.08
N MET A 123 2.90 -17.00 -4.69
CA MET A 123 3.21 -18.25 -3.98
C MET A 123 2.14 -18.70 -2.96
N GLY A 124 0.89 -18.25 -3.13
CA GLY A 124 -0.21 -18.52 -2.19
C GLY A 124 -0.20 -17.65 -0.93
N SER A 125 0.67 -16.65 -0.86
CA SER A 125 0.72 -15.66 0.23
C SER A 125 -0.38 -14.61 0.12
N ASP A 126 -0.55 -13.77 1.14
CA ASP A 126 -1.41 -12.58 1.09
C ASP A 126 -0.77 -11.40 0.35
N PHE A 127 0.51 -11.52 -0.01
CA PHE A 127 1.19 -10.56 -0.88
C PHE A 127 0.95 -10.89 -2.35
N THR A 128 0.83 -9.87 -3.16
CA THR A 128 0.75 -9.98 -4.62
C THR A 128 2.14 -9.85 -5.25
N ILE A 129 2.26 -10.19 -6.53
CA ILE A 129 3.49 -9.92 -7.30
C ILE A 129 3.77 -8.40 -7.30
N ASP A 130 2.71 -7.57 -7.39
CA ASP A 130 2.82 -6.11 -7.36
C ASP A 130 3.42 -5.60 -6.05
N ASP A 131 2.99 -6.13 -4.90
CA ASP A 131 3.53 -5.74 -3.58
C ASP A 131 5.02 -6.02 -3.45
N LEU A 132 5.52 -7.08 -4.09
CA LEU A 132 6.93 -7.48 -4.00
C LEU A 132 7.86 -6.62 -4.85
N VAL A 133 7.34 -6.04 -5.92
CA VAL A 133 8.20 -5.41 -6.95
C VAL A 133 7.86 -3.96 -7.26
N LYS A 134 6.76 -3.43 -6.72
CA LYS A 134 6.32 -2.07 -7.01
C LYS A 134 6.68 -1.13 -5.88
N GLU A 135 7.34 -0.02 -6.21
CA GLU A 135 7.36 1.12 -5.30
C GLU A 135 5.95 1.73 -5.23
N PRO A 136 5.39 1.94 -4.04
CA PRO A 136 4.08 2.56 -3.91
C PRO A 136 4.16 4.04 -4.31
N PHE A 137 3.70 4.37 -5.52
CA PHE A 137 3.54 5.77 -5.97
C PHE A 137 2.26 6.40 -5.38
N LEU A 138 2.08 6.25 -4.07
CA LEU A 138 0.86 6.67 -3.39
C LEU A 138 0.53 8.15 -3.60
N THR A 139 1.54 9.00 -3.57
CA THR A 139 1.33 10.46 -3.72
C THR A 139 1.03 10.88 -5.15
N ARG A 140 1.43 10.08 -6.15
CA ARG A 140 1.11 10.35 -7.55
C ARG A 140 -0.36 10.05 -7.86
N ASP A 141 -0.86 8.92 -7.40
CA ASP A 141 -2.12 8.34 -7.83
C ASP A 141 -3.28 8.63 -6.87
N TYR A 142 -2.98 9.10 -5.65
CA TYR A 142 -3.96 9.40 -4.62
C TYR A 142 -3.91 10.86 -4.15
N THR A 143 -5.05 11.39 -3.74
CA THR A 143 -5.15 12.55 -2.86
C THR A 143 -5.03 12.08 -1.42
N ILE A 144 -4.36 12.85 -0.56
CA ILE A 144 -4.05 12.46 0.80
C ILE A 144 -4.65 13.48 1.76
N ALA A 145 -5.38 13.01 2.78
CA ALA A 145 -5.94 13.86 3.81
C ALA A 145 -5.69 13.25 5.19
N THR A 146 -5.41 14.10 6.17
CA THR A 146 -5.38 13.70 7.57
C THR A 146 -6.78 13.28 8.00
N SER A 147 -6.95 12.05 8.47
CA SER A 147 -8.23 11.49 8.91
C SER A 147 -8.33 11.30 10.42
N PHE A 148 -7.21 11.18 11.12
CA PHE A 148 -7.19 11.05 12.57
C PHE A 148 -5.82 11.45 13.14
N GLU A 149 -5.85 12.02 14.34
CA GLU A 149 -4.69 12.25 15.19
C GLU A 149 -5.07 11.89 16.64
N GLY A 150 -4.31 10.98 17.27
CA GLY A 150 -4.62 10.52 18.62
C GLY A 150 -4.00 9.18 18.94
N GLN A 151 -4.64 8.43 19.86
CA GLN A 151 -4.18 7.13 20.32
C GLN A 151 -4.87 5.98 19.57
N ARG A 152 -4.08 5.00 19.10
CA ARG A 152 -4.55 3.70 18.61
C ARG A 152 -3.75 2.60 19.31
N GLY A 153 -4.42 1.70 20.02
CA GLY A 153 -3.75 0.63 20.75
C GLY A 153 -2.69 1.11 21.75
N GLY A 154 -2.87 2.31 22.34
CA GLY A 154 -1.90 2.90 23.28
C GLY A 154 -0.72 3.64 22.61
N VAL A 155 -0.68 3.72 21.29
CA VAL A 155 0.35 4.43 20.52
C VAL A 155 -0.22 5.71 19.94
N ALA A 156 0.47 6.85 20.13
CA ALA A 156 0.08 8.11 19.48
C ALA A 156 0.41 8.05 17.99
N VAL A 157 -0.61 8.22 17.14
CA VAL A 157 -0.49 8.08 15.69
C VAL A 157 -1.11 9.26 14.94
N TYR A 158 -0.60 9.49 13.75
CA TYR A 158 -1.30 10.17 12.66
C TYR A 158 -1.90 9.12 11.73
N GLU A 159 -3.13 9.36 11.26
CA GLU A 159 -3.79 8.51 10.28
C GLU A 159 -4.14 9.34 9.05
N TYR A 160 -3.77 8.85 7.88
CA TYR A 160 -4.02 9.48 6.60
C TYR A 160 -4.91 8.60 5.74
N THR A 161 -5.94 9.19 5.17
CA THR A 161 -6.79 8.55 4.16
C THR A 161 -6.33 8.98 2.77
N LEU A 162 -6.09 8.00 1.93
CA LEU A 162 -5.71 8.13 0.54
C LEU A 162 -6.92 7.77 -0.33
N THR A 163 -7.36 8.71 -1.16
CA THR A 163 -8.47 8.53 -2.10
C THR A 163 -7.94 8.59 -3.53
N PRO A 164 -8.29 7.66 -4.42
CA PRO A 164 -7.83 7.68 -5.80
C PRO A 164 -8.14 9.01 -6.50
N LYS A 165 -7.21 9.51 -7.28
CA LYS A 165 -7.48 10.61 -8.22
C LYS A 165 -8.40 10.11 -9.35
N THR A 166 -9.11 11.00 -10.00
CA THR A 166 -10.17 10.65 -10.98
C THR A 166 -9.69 9.72 -12.10
N ASP A 167 -8.45 9.90 -12.57
CA ASP A 167 -7.90 9.15 -13.71
C ASP A 167 -6.80 8.16 -13.28
N ALA A 168 -6.69 7.88 -11.97
CA ALA A 168 -5.69 6.96 -11.46
C ALA A 168 -6.08 5.50 -11.76
N ALA A 169 -5.22 4.78 -12.46
CA ALA A 169 -5.37 3.35 -12.70
C ALA A 169 -4.87 2.55 -11.48
N VAL A 170 -5.68 2.54 -10.43
CA VAL A 170 -5.38 1.86 -9.15
C VAL A 170 -6.46 0.84 -8.82
N VAL A 171 -6.12 -0.10 -7.93
CA VAL A 171 -7.00 -1.21 -7.56
C VAL A 171 -7.82 -0.88 -6.30
N TRP A 172 -7.25 -0.06 -5.40
CA TRP A 172 -7.85 0.20 -4.10
C TRP A 172 -8.70 1.46 -4.14
N GLY A 173 -9.98 1.35 -3.76
CA GLY A 173 -10.91 2.46 -3.63
C GLY A 173 -10.53 3.41 -2.50
N LYS A 174 -9.77 2.93 -1.51
CA LYS A 174 -9.21 3.73 -0.42
C LYS A 174 -8.02 3.00 0.20
N ILE A 175 -7.01 3.77 0.64
CA ILE A 175 -5.94 3.27 1.51
C ILE A 175 -5.94 4.13 2.78
N VAL A 176 -5.72 3.51 3.93
CA VAL A 176 -5.51 4.22 5.20
C VAL A 176 -4.14 3.86 5.73
N LEU A 177 -3.34 4.88 6.07
CA LEU A 177 -1.99 4.73 6.59
C LEU A 177 -1.94 5.27 8.02
N GLN A 178 -1.30 4.52 8.93
CA GLN A 178 -1.00 4.99 10.28
C GLN A 178 0.51 5.13 10.47
N PHE A 179 0.92 6.24 11.07
CA PHE A 179 2.31 6.53 11.40
C PHE A 179 2.42 6.91 12.87
N ARG A 180 3.42 6.39 13.56
CA ARG A 180 3.70 6.75 14.94
C ARG A 180 4.17 8.21 15.02
N GLN A 181 3.56 9.01 15.93
CA GLN A 181 3.87 10.45 16.04
C GLN A 181 5.31 10.73 16.46
N ALA A 182 5.88 9.87 17.31
CA ALA A 182 7.20 10.06 17.90
C ALA A 182 8.34 10.11 16.86
N ASP A 183 8.25 9.32 15.78
CA ASP A 183 9.32 9.14 14.81
C ASP A 183 8.84 8.96 13.36
N GLY A 184 7.52 8.92 13.18
CA GLY A 184 6.89 8.86 11.85
C GLY A 184 7.06 7.54 11.12
N VAL A 185 7.40 6.45 11.83
CA VAL A 185 7.43 5.12 11.21
C VAL A 185 6.02 4.57 10.98
N PRO A 186 5.76 3.77 9.94
CA PRO A 186 4.47 3.15 9.71
C PRO A 186 4.16 2.15 10.82
N THR A 187 2.90 2.07 11.25
CA THR A 187 2.42 1.09 12.24
C THR A 187 1.35 0.18 11.66
N TRP A 188 0.55 0.71 10.72
CA TRP A 188 -0.52 -0.05 10.09
C TRP A 188 -0.91 0.56 8.74
N GLN A 189 -1.37 -0.28 7.82
CA GLN A 189 -1.89 0.14 6.52
C GLN A 189 -3.08 -0.74 6.14
N GLY A 190 -4.23 -0.12 5.87
CA GLY A 190 -5.45 -0.82 5.43
C GLY A 190 -5.76 -0.51 3.97
N TYR A 191 -6.13 -1.55 3.23
CA TYR A 191 -6.54 -1.48 1.84
C TYR A 191 -8.03 -1.79 1.73
N TYR A 192 -8.79 -0.92 1.10
CA TYR A 192 -10.25 -0.99 1.01
C TYR A 192 -10.67 -1.09 -0.46
N GLY A 193 -11.66 -1.93 -0.71
CA GLY A 193 -12.31 -2.02 -2.02
C GLY A 193 -13.17 -0.79 -2.34
N ASP A 194 -13.73 -0.76 -3.54
CA ASP A 194 -14.66 0.29 -3.99
C ASP A 194 -15.98 0.28 -3.18
N ASP A 195 -16.33 -0.86 -2.57
CA ASP A 195 -17.46 -1.00 -1.67
C ASP A 195 -17.20 -0.43 -0.26
N GLY A 196 -16.00 0.09 -0.02
CA GLY A 196 -15.57 0.68 1.23
C GLY A 196 -15.23 -0.33 2.34
N LYS A 197 -15.25 -1.64 2.05
CA LYS A 197 -14.86 -2.67 3.02
C LYS A 197 -13.36 -2.88 3.02
N LEU A 198 -12.81 -3.20 4.21
CA LEU A 198 -11.43 -3.61 4.35
C LEU A 198 -11.22 -4.92 3.59
N ALA A 199 -10.30 -4.92 2.63
CA ALA A 199 -9.93 -6.10 1.85
C ALA A 199 -8.73 -6.83 2.46
N ARG A 200 -7.73 -6.06 2.91
CA ARG A 200 -6.56 -6.58 3.62
C ARG A 200 -5.89 -5.47 4.41
N ASP A 201 -5.08 -5.85 5.37
CA ASP A 201 -4.25 -4.90 6.12
C ASP A 201 -2.84 -5.42 6.36
N LEU A 202 -1.92 -4.49 6.58
CA LEU A 202 -0.51 -4.70 6.83
C LEU A 202 -0.13 -4.03 8.16
N THR A 203 0.35 -4.82 9.11
CA THR A 203 0.87 -4.35 10.39
C THR A 203 2.39 -4.33 10.36
N PHE A 204 2.98 -3.28 10.95
CA PHE A 204 4.43 -3.07 11.01
C PHE A 204 4.91 -3.07 12.45
N SER A 205 6.01 -3.79 12.73
CA SER A 205 6.60 -3.88 14.06
C SER A 205 8.11 -4.16 14.03
N GLU A 206 8.73 -4.37 15.17
CA GLU A 206 10.15 -4.64 15.33
C GLU A 206 11.05 -3.63 14.60
N TYR A 207 10.96 -2.36 15.02
CA TYR A 207 11.73 -1.28 14.40
C TYR A 207 13.22 -1.39 14.73
N LYS A 208 14.06 -1.44 13.69
CA LYS A 208 15.52 -1.53 13.80
C LYS A 208 16.19 -0.49 12.92
N THR A 209 17.33 0.04 13.37
CA THR A 209 18.12 0.94 12.53
C THR A 209 19.01 0.12 11.60
N LYS A 210 18.82 0.30 10.29
CA LYS A 210 19.60 -0.34 9.23
C LYS A 210 20.14 0.73 8.27
N SER A 211 21.46 0.75 8.08
CA SER A 211 22.14 1.79 7.26
C SER A 211 21.70 3.22 7.61
N GLY A 212 21.52 3.52 8.90
CA GLY A 212 21.08 4.83 9.40
C GLY A 212 19.59 5.14 9.28
N LYS A 213 18.77 4.26 8.73
CA LYS A 213 17.30 4.39 8.63
C LYS A 213 16.60 3.53 9.68
N LEU A 214 15.64 4.12 10.41
CA LEU A 214 14.75 3.38 11.30
C LEU A 214 13.63 2.77 10.45
N ILE A 215 13.59 1.45 10.36
CA ILE A 215 12.61 0.72 9.55
C ILE A 215 11.93 -0.37 10.38
N PRO A 216 10.66 -0.73 10.10
CA PRO A 216 10.08 -1.95 10.61
C PRO A 216 10.75 -3.16 9.93
N THR A 217 11.05 -4.18 10.72
CA THR A 217 11.66 -5.42 10.22
C THR A 217 10.73 -6.61 10.29
N HIS A 218 9.56 -6.46 10.90
CA HIS A 218 8.52 -7.48 10.97
C HIS A 218 7.20 -6.92 10.43
N LEU A 219 6.66 -7.55 9.39
CA LEU A 219 5.45 -7.15 8.69
C LEU A 219 4.48 -8.33 8.67
N VAL A 220 3.19 -8.08 8.95
CA VAL A 220 2.13 -9.10 8.88
C VAL A 220 1.04 -8.60 7.96
N MET A 221 0.82 -9.30 6.85
CA MET A 221 -0.29 -9.07 5.92
C MET A 221 -1.41 -10.04 6.24
N GLN A 222 -2.63 -9.54 6.33
CA GLN A 222 -3.82 -10.34 6.55
C GLN A 222 -4.92 -9.94 5.56
N SER A 223 -5.50 -10.92 4.88
CA SER A 223 -6.67 -10.73 4.00
C SER A 223 -7.95 -10.87 4.81
N ALA A 224 -8.89 -9.94 4.64
CA ALA A 224 -10.12 -9.90 5.43
C ALA A 224 -11.09 -11.07 5.12
N ASP A 225 -10.98 -11.66 3.93
CA ASP A 225 -11.79 -12.81 3.48
C ASP A 225 -11.23 -14.17 3.92
N LYS A 226 -10.04 -14.20 4.56
CA LYS A 226 -9.35 -15.42 4.97
C LYS A 226 -9.13 -15.43 6.49
N ALA A 227 -10.15 -15.79 7.23
CA ALA A 227 -10.07 -15.83 8.69
C ALA A 227 -8.92 -16.76 9.17
N GLY A 228 -8.02 -16.22 9.99
CA GLY A 228 -6.89 -16.96 10.56
C GLY A 228 -5.69 -17.16 9.63
N ALA A 229 -5.81 -16.87 8.32
CA ALA A 229 -4.68 -16.88 7.41
C ALA A 229 -3.93 -15.53 7.49
N HIS A 230 -2.61 -15.59 7.40
CA HIS A 230 -1.75 -14.41 7.33
C HIS A 230 -0.40 -14.75 6.72
N THR A 231 0.26 -13.74 6.22
CA THR A 231 1.63 -13.87 5.72
C THR A 231 2.53 -12.88 6.47
N THR A 232 3.61 -13.40 7.05
CA THR A 232 4.63 -12.62 7.75
C THR A 232 5.85 -12.42 6.85
N ILE A 233 6.43 -11.23 6.90
CA ILE A 233 7.74 -10.92 6.30
C ILE A 233 8.68 -10.42 7.39
N ASP A 234 9.83 -11.09 7.55
CA ASP A 234 10.91 -10.70 8.43
C ASP A 234 12.15 -10.30 7.62
N TYR A 235 12.58 -9.05 7.75
CA TYR A 235 13.87 -8.60 7.22
C TYR A 235 14.99 -9.08 8.14
N GLU A 236 15.63 -10.18 7.80
CA GLU A 236 16.78 -10.70 8.52
C GLU A 236 17.97 -9.76 8.37
N ASP A 237 18.22 -9.31 7.13
CA ASP A 237 19.19 -8.27 6.82
C ASP A 237 18.72 -7.38 5.68
N ILE A 238 19.13 -6.10 5.72
CA ILE A 238 18.94 -5.14 4.65
C ILE A 238 20.04 -4.09 4.68
N ALA A 239 20.63 -3.84 3.53
CA ALA A 239 21.61 -2.79 3.32
C ALA A 239 21.14 -1.86 2.20
N PHE A 240 21.21 -0.55 2.46
CA PHE A 240 20.85 0.50 1.52
C PHE A 240 22.08 1.15 0.90
N ASP A 241 21.89 1.73 -0.30
CA ASP A 241 22.90 2.47 -1.06
C ASP A 241 24.19 1.66 -1.31
N VAL A 242 24.02 0.35 -1.50
CA VAL A 242 25.10 -0.58 -1.80
C VAL A 242 25.35 -0.71 -3.31
N PRO A 243 26.60 -0.93 -3.75
CA PRO A 243 26.88 -1.14 -5.17
C PRO A 243 26.24 -2.44 -5.66
N ILE A 244 25.46 -2.37 -6.74
CA ILE A 244 24.86 -3.52 -7.42
C ILE A 244 25.31 -3.51 -8.88
N GLY A 245 25.89 -4.60 -9.34
CA GLY A 245 26.31 -4.73 -10.73
C GLY A 245 25.12 -4.75 -11.70
N ALA A 246 25.22 -4.05 -12.82
CA ALA A 246 24.15 -3.98 -13.83
C ALA A 246 23.69 -5.36 -14.33
N GLY A 247 24.57 -6.36 -14.35
CA GLY A 247 24.26 -7.74 -14.72
C GLY A 247 23.30 -8.45 -13.77
N THR A 248 23.09 -7.95 -12.54
CA THR A 248 22.16 -8.52 -11.55
C THR A 248 20.74 -8.62 -12.10
N PHE A 249 20.30 -7.64 -12.87
CA PHE A 249 18.94 -7.56 -13.43
C PHE A 249 18.83 -8.11 -14.86
N SER A 250 19.80 -8.89 -15.30
CA SER A 250 19.80 -9.48 -16.63
C SER A 250 19.00 -10.78 -16.70
N LEU A 251 18.45 -11.11 -17.89
CA LEU A 251 17.77 -12.38 -18.12
C LEU A 251 18.66 -13.62 -17.85
N PRO A 252 19.97 -13.64 -18.20
CA PRO A 252 20.84 -14.73 -17.80
C PRO A 252 20.92 -14.90 -16.27
N ASN A 253 21.01 -13.79 -15.52
CA ASN A 253 21.04 -13.86 -14.05
C ASN A 253 19.69 -14.25 -13.45
N LEU A 254 18.58 -13.90 -14.10
CA LEU A 254 17.25 -14.34 -13.66
C LEU A 254 17.13 -15.86 -13.57
N LYS A 255 17.88 -16.60 -14.39
CA LYS A 255 17.85 -18.06 -14.52
C LYS A 255 18.90 -18.79 -13.65
N GLN A 256 19.62 -18.10 -12.82
CA GLN A 256 20.57 -18.66 -11.85
C GLN A 256 19.87 -18.92 -10.52
#